data_b3e545ad4ca0d75e60c530412a8860c1
#
_entry.id   b3e545ad4ca0d75e60c530412a8860c1
#
_cell.length_a   1.000
_cell.length_b   1.000
_cell.length_c   1.000
_cell.angle_alpha   90.00
_cell.angle_beta   90.00
_cell.angle_gamma   90.00
#
_symmetry.space_group_name_H-M   'P 1'
#
loop_
_entity.id
_entity.type
_entity.pdbx_description
1 polymer ?
#
loop_
_entity_poly.entity_id
_entity_poly.type
_entity_poly.pdbx_seq_one_letter_code
_entity_poly.pdbx_strand_id
1 'polypeptide(L)'
;MAAMSYPELSRRGFLGAATVLPFAFRSMAAGTSIPVGLELYSVRESLKQDLEGTVRAVAQMGYQCVEFYAPYFEWTDAQAKQMRQSMDGLGIRCYSTHNNEDYLTAPKLDHARDLNLILGSKYMVQAWSDPKPTLDGYKVLADHLNAAAERLAPAGLRVGYHNHQAEWKLVEGKRPMEILAANTQSSIMLQLDVGTCLEGGGDPAAWIEANPGRIQSIHCKDWSADPSIGYKTLFGEGKADWKGIFHAAQNGGGVEYYLVEQEGSRYPELETARRCLEGFRTAHGQG
;
A
#
# COMPACT_ATOMS: atom_id res chain seq x y z
N MET A 1 40.89 -15.60 82.81
CA MET A 1 39.93 -15.11 81.81
C MET A 1 40.63 -14.11 80.95
N ALA A 2 41.12 -14.50 79.79
CA ALA A 2 41.91 -13.68 78.89
C ALA A 2 40.97 -13.15 77.80
N ALA A 3 40.92 -11.85 77.62
CA ALA A 3 40.19 -11.21 76.55
C ALA A 3 41.13 -11.10 75.29
N MET A 4 40.71 -11.70 74.23
CA MET A 4 41.36 -11.58 72.92
C MET A 4 40.98 -10.29 72.25
N SER A 5 41.97 -9.45 71.96
CA SER A 5 41.86 -8.28 71.14
C SER A 5 42.03 -8.62 69.65
N TYR A 6 41.10 -8.11 68.80
CA TYR A 6 41.23 -8.15 67.35
C TYR A 6 41.94 -6.90 66.84
N PRO A 7 42.85 -7.04 65.83
CA PRO A 7 43.49 -5.86 65.23
C PRO A 7 42.58 -5.20 64.20
N GLU A 8 42.60 -3.85 64.26
CA GLU A 8 41.95 -3.00 63.26
C GLU A 8 42.66 -3.06 61.94
N LEU A 9 41.93 -3.39 60.85
CA LEU A 9 42.43 -3.27 59.49
C LEU A 9 42.25 -1.84 58.94
N SER A 10 43.37 -1.19 58.68
CA SER A 10 43.45 0.15 58.15
C SER A 10 42.91 0.28 56.73
N ARG A 11 42.09 1.28 56.51
CA ARG A 11 41.63 1.75 55.18
C ARG A 11 42.77 2.49 54.50
N ARG A 12 43.44 1.86 53.54
CA ARG A 12 44.25 2.55 52.49
C ARG A 12 44.27 1.76 51.21
N GLY A 13 43.60 2.32 50.18
CA GLY A 13 44.08 2.36 48.82
C GLY A 13 43.87 1.14 47.93
N PHE A 14 42.79 1.15 47.17
CA PHE A 14 42.82 0.61 45.83
C PHE A 14 41.93 1.46 44.92
N LEU A 15 42.47 2.53 44.39
CA LEU A 15 41.95 3.22 43.22
C LEU A 15 42.38 2.42 41.98
N GLY A 16 41.59 1.43 41.61
CA GLY A 16 41.63 0.80 40.31
C GLY A 16 40.86 1.60 39.32
N ALA A 17 41.51 2.31 38.41
CA ALA A 17 40.87 2.98 37.30
C ALA A 17 40.29 1.96 36.34
N ALA A 18 38.98 1.70 36.43
CA ALA A 18 38.24 0.97 35.42
C ALA A 18 37.98 1.94 34.27
N THR A 19 38.79 1.84 33.22
CA THR A 19 38.47 2.48 31.91
C THR A 19 37.24 1.80 31.31
N VAL A 20 36.10 2.41 31.56
CA VAL A 20 34.87 2.05 30.82
C VAL A 20 35.00 2.64 29.42
N LEU A 21 35.36 1.80 28.46
CA LEU A 21 35.22 2.12 27.04
C LEU A 21 33.71 2.27 26.79
N PRO A 22 33.26 3.42 26.27
CA PRO A 22 31.87 3.50 25.83
C PRO A 22 31.69 2.60 24.60
N PHE A 23 31.11 1.43 24.79
CA PHE A 23 30.50 0.73 23.68
C PHE A 23 29.37 1.65 23.14
N ALA A 24 29.75 2.43 22.12
CA ALA A 24 28.76 3.10 21.29
C ALA A 24 27.93 1.99 20.60
N PHE A 25 26.84 1.60 21.21
CA PHE A 25 25.80 0.94 20.50
C PHE A 25 25.33 1.93 19.42
N ARG A 26 25.93 1.79 18.25
CA ARG A 26 25.38 2.37 17.04
C ARG A 26 24.06 1.62 16.84
N SER A 27 22.97 2.17 17.40
CA SER A 27 21.64 1.80 17.00
C SER A 27 21.57 2.10 15.49
N MET A 28 21.85 1.11 14.68
CA MET A 28 21.34 1.08 13.32
C MET A 28 19.84 1.00 13.51
N ALA A 29 19.16 2.14 13.50
CA ALA A 29 17.78 2.15 13.12
C ALA A 29 17.76 1.47 11.74
N ALA A 30 17.44 0.20 11.71
CA ALA A 30 17.05 -0.48 10.50
C ALA A 30 15.84 0.35 10.02
N GLY A 31 16.06 1.18 9.00
CA GLY A 31 14.98 1.86 8.33
C GLY A 31 13.99 0.75 7.97
N THR A 32 12.80 0.79 8.55
CA THR A 32 11.76 -0.18 8.21
C THR A 32 11.51 -0.02 6.72
N SER A 33 11.91 -1.01 5.95
CA SER A 33 11.68 -0.98 4.50
C SER A 33 10.18 -0.83 4.27
N ILE A 34 9.79 0.05 3.35
CA ILE A 34 8.39 0.22 2.96
C ILE A 34 7.87 -1.15 2.50
N PRO A 35 6.77 -1.67 3.09
CA PRO A 35 6.27 -3.00 2.77
C PRO A 35 5.78 -3.10 1.34
N VAL A 36 5.99 -4.27 0.72
CA VAL A 36 5.43 -4.62 -0.58
C VAL A 36 4.33 -5.65 -0.44
N GLY A 37 3.21 -5.38 -1.05
CA GLY A 37 2.03 -6.23 -1.09
C GLY A 37 1.61 -6.62 -2.50
N LEU A 38 0.53 -7.40 -2.54
CA LEU A 38 -0.16 -7.77 -3.77
C LEU A 38 -1.59 -7.24 -3.74
N GLU A 39 -1.98 -6.55 -4.79
CA GLU A 39 -3.39 -6.33 -5.08
C GLU A 39 -3.98 -7.66 -5.59
N LEU A 40 -5.01 -8.14 -4.90
CA LEU A 40 -5.47 -9.53 -5.04
C LEU A 40 -6.28 -9.79 -6.31
N TYR A 41 -6.67 -8.75 -7.05
CA TYR A 41 -7.20 -8.91 -8.41
C TYR A 41 -6.21 -9.62 -9.34
N SER A 42 -4.92 -9.47 -9.06
CA SER A 42 -3.82 -10.15 -9.77
C SER A 42 -3.92 -11.68 -9.73
N VAL A 43 -4.57 -12.23 -8.72
CA VAL A 43 -4.75 -13.67 -8.48
C VAL A 43 -6.22 -14.06 -8.33
N ARG A 44 -7.10 -13.32 -9.00
CA ARG A 44 -8.55 -13.41 -8.86
C ARG A 44 -9.16 -14.78 -9.17
N GLU A 45 -8.61 -15.51 -10.12
CA GLU A 45 -9.11 -16.84 -10.45
C GLU A 45 -8.68 -17.88 -9.41
N SER A 46 -7.47 -17.74 -8.88
CA SER A 46 -6.98 -18.54 -7.76
C SER A 46 -7.80 -18.28 -6.48
N LEU A 47 -8.12 -17.00 -6.20
CA LEU A 47 -8.95 -16.59 -5.05
C LEU A 47 -10.37 -17.17 -5.12
N LYS A 48 -10.99 -17.21 -6.29
CA LYS A 48 -12.32 -17.80 -6.49
C LYS A 48 -12.34 -19.29 -6.16
N GLN A 49 -11.23 -19.99 -6.40
CA GLN A 49 -11.09 -21.41 -6.13
C GLN A 49 -10.78 -21.71 -4.66
N ASP A 50 -9.86 -20.96 -4.07
CA ASP A 50 -9.40 -21.12 -2.69
C ASP A 50 -8.88 -19.79 -2.15
N LEU A 51 -9.75 -19.06 -1.46
CA LEU A 51 -9.43 -17.75 -0.90
C LEU A 51 -8.28 -17.82 0.12
N GLU A 52 -8.40 -18.71 1.11
CA GLU A 52 -7.39 -18.80 2.20
C GLU A 52 -6.07 -19.40 1.72
N GLY A 53 -6.12 -20.42 0.87
CA GLY A 53 -4.93 -21.01 0.26
C GLY A 53 -4.18 -20.03 -0.63
N THR A 54 -4.90 -19.18 -1.37
CA THR A 54 -4.30 -18.16 -2.21
C THR A 54 -3.62 -17.06 -1.38
N VAL A 55 -4.27 -16.53 -0.34
CA VAL A 55 -3.65 -15.55 0.58
C VAL A 55 -2.43 -16.14 1.27
N ARG A 56 -2.49 -17.42 1.67
CA ARG A 56 -1.35 -18.17 2.23
C ARG A 56 -0.19 -18.27 1.22
N ALA A 57 -0.47 -18.60 -0.03
CA ALA A 57 0.55 -18.67 -1.09
C ALA A 57 1.21 -17.31 -1.33
N VAL A 58 0.43 -16.22 -1.35
CA VAL A 58 0.93 -14.84 -1.46
C VAL A 58 1.87 -14.50 -0.28
N ALA A 59 1.48 -14.82 0.96
CA ALA A 59 2.33 -14.62 2.13
C ALA A 59 3.64 -15.45 2.05
N GLN A 60 3.56 -16.71 1.60
CA GLN A 60 4.73 -17.58 1.45
C GLN A 60 5.70 -17.12 0.36
N MET A 61 5.24 -16.39 -0.66
CA MET A 61 6.12 -15.75 -1.64
C MET A 61 6.95 -14.61 -1.02
N GLY A 62 6.52 -14.10 0.13
CA GLY A 62 7.17 -13.02 0.85
C GLY A 62 6.56 -11.64 0.61
N TYR A 63 5.34 -11.56 0.13
CA TYR A 63 4.54 -10.35 0.20
C TYR A 63 4.19 -10.05 1.66
N GLN A 64 4.24 -8.78 2.05
CA GLN A 64 4.06 -8.33 3.44
C GLN A 64 2.64 -7.79 3.70
N CYS A 65 1.94 -7.42 2.64
CA CYS A 65 0.55 -6.98 2.72
C CYS A 65 -0.24 -7.41 1.48
N VAL A 66 -1.56 -7.29 1.59
CA VAL A 66 -2.50 -7.51 0.50
C VAL A 66 -3.50 -6.37 0.46
N GLU A 67 -4.06 -6.12 -0.71
CA GLU A 67 -5.24 -5.30 -0.91
C GLU A 67 -6.37 -6.18 -1.42
N PHE A 68 -7.48 -6.21 -0.69
CA PHE A 68 -8.67 -6.91 -1.15
C PHE A 68 -9.47 -6.03 -2.11
N TYR A 69 -9.99 -6.65 -3.17
CA TYR A 69 -10.96 -6.05 -4.09
C TYR A 69 -12.36 -6.69 -3.89
N ALA A 70 -13.37 -6.26 -4.64
CA ALA A 70 -14.62 -7.02 -4.72
C ALA A 70 -14.33 -8.53 -4.93
N PRO A 71 -15.00 -9.46 -4.27
CA PRO A 71 -16.25 -9.31 -3.54
C PRO A 71 -16.13 -9.21 -2.01
N TYR A 72 -14.99 -8.80 -1.44
CA TYR A 72 -14.80 -8.77 0.02
C TYR A 72 -15.89 -7.98 0.75
N PHE A 73 -16.41 -6.94 0.12
CA PHE A 73 -17.45 -6.08 0.71
C PHE A 73 -18.84 -6.77 0.82
N GLU A 74 -18.99 -7.96 0.27
CA GLU A 74 -20.17 -8.82 0.48
C GLU A 74 -19.96 -9.82 1.64
N TRP A 75 -18.79 -9.82 2.29
CA TRP A 75 -18.52 -10.72 3.40
C TRP A 75 -19.37 -10.37 4.62
N THR A 76 -19.68 -11.40 5.38
CA THR A 76 -20.17 -11.24 6.75
C THR A 76 -19.01 -10.89 7.67
N ASP A 77 -19.32 -10.30 8.83
CA ASP A 77 -18.34 -10.07 9.88
C ASP A 77 -17.57 -11.35 10.29
N ALA A 78 -18.24 -12.49 10.29
CA ALA A 78 -17.61 -13.76 10.61
C ALA A 78 -16.54 -14.15 9.58
N GLN A 79 -16.82 -13.98 8.30
CA GLN A 79 -15.86 -14.24 7.23
C GLN A 79 -14.67 -13.26 7.29
N ALA A 80 -14.93 -11.98 7.54
CA ALA A 80 -13.88 -11.00 7.71
C ALA A 80 -12.99 -11.31 8.92
N LYS A 81 -13.56 -11.71 10.06
CA LYS A 81 -12.82 -12.14 11.26
C LYS A 81 -11.97 -13.38 11.01
N GLN A 82 -12.50 -14.37 10.29
CA GLN A 82 -11.76 -15.57 9.90
C GLN A 82 -10.56 -15.20 9.01
N MET A 83 -10.76 -14.37 7.99
CA MET A 83 -9.68 -13.89 7.11
C MET A 83 -8.63 -13.09 7.89
N ARG A 84 -9.06 -12.22 8.83
CA ARG A 84 -8.15 -11.48 9.69
C ARG A 84 -7.28 -12.41 10.53
N GLN A 85 -7.86 -13.45 11.15
CA GLN A 85 -7.11 -14.45 11.91
C GLN A 85 -6.11 -15.21 11.05
N SER A 86 -6.50 -15.59 9.82
CA SER A 86 -5.62 -16.23 8.85
C SER A 86 -4.44 -15.33 8.50
N MET A 87 -4.69 -14.06 8.20
CA MET A 87 -3.63 -13.07 7.90
C MET A 87 -2.69 -12.86 9.08
N ASP A 88 -3.20 -12.74 10.30
CA ASP A 88 -2.39 -12.58 11.51
C ASP A 88 -1.47 -13.79 11.74
N GLY A 89 -1.98 -15.00 11.51
CA GLY A 89 -1.20 -16.24 11.59
C GLY A 89 -0.10 -16.35 10.52
N LEU A 90 -0.29 -15.71 9.37
CA LEU A 90 0.67 -15.66 8.27
C LEU A 90 1.64 -14.46 8.35
N GLY A 91 1.41 -13.52 9.27
CA GLY A 91 2.19 -12.30 9.39
C GLY A 91 1.99 -11.31 8.25
N ILE A 92 0.92 -11.45 7.44
CA ILE A 92 0.58 -10.55 6.34
C ILE A 92 -0.51 -9.55 6.79
N ARG A 93 -0.50 -8.34 6.23
CA ARG A 93 -1.42 -7.25 6.61
C ARG A 93 -2.32 -6.85 5.46
N CYS A 94 -3.48 -6.24 5.78
CA CYS A 94 -4.30 -5.51 4.83
C CYS A 94 -4.24 -4.03 5.20
N TYR A 95 -3.68 -3.19 4.33
CA TYR A 95 -3.60 -1.74 4.58
C TYR A 95 -4.70 -0.97 3.89
N SER A 96 -5.20 -1.49 2.78
CA SER A 96 -6.26 -0.89 1.98
C SER A 96 -7.15 -1.95 1.35
N THR A 97 -8.32 -1.49 0.92
CA THR A 97 -9.28 -2.30 0.16
C THR A 97 -9.81 -1.49 -1.01
N HIS A 98 -10.04 -2.15 -2.15
CA HIS A 98 -10.69 -1.57 -3.31
C HIS A 98 -12.22 -1.67 -3.19
N ASN A 99 -12.90 -0.56 -3.38
CA ASN A 99 -14.34 -0.41 -3.26
C ASN A 99 -14.94 0.22 -4.51
N ASN A 100 -16.18 -0.14 -4.82
CA ASN A 100 -16.99 0.58 -5.78
C ASN A 100 -17.53 1.87 -5.15
N GLU A 101 -17.95 2.82 -5.97
CA GLU A 101 -18.48 4.12 -5.53
C GLU A 101 -19.63 3.98 -4.53
N ASP A 102 -20.54 3.01 -4.70
CA ASP A 102 -21.70 2.80 -3.84
C ASP A 102 -21.34 2.31 -2.42
N TYR A 103 -20.14 1.71 -2.22
CA TYR A 103 -19.65 1.32 -0.89
C TYR A 103 -18.99 2.48 -0.12
N LEU A 104 -18.81 3.62 -0.77
CA LEU A 104 -18.41 4.88 -0.13
C LEU A 104 -19.58 5.84 0.09
N THR A 105 -20.80 5.39 -0.19
CA THR A 105 -22.03 6.16 0.02
C THR A 105 -23.00 5.40 0.95
N ALA A 106 -23.95 6.11 1.56
CA ALA A 106 -25.03 5.47 2.29
C ALA A 106 -25.95 4.68 1.30
N PRO A 107 -26.49 3.50 1.67
CA PRO A 107 -26.39 2.87 3.00
C PRO A 107 -25.21 1.90 3.18
N LYS A 108 -24.42 1.59 2.14
CA LYS A 108 -23.42 0.53 2.16
C LYS A 108 -22.15 0.90 2.93
N LEU A 109 -21.88 2.19 3.12
CA LEU A 109 -20.66 2.69 3.76
C LEU A 109 -20.43 2.12 5.17
N ASP A 110 -21.49 1.99 5.96
CA ASP A 110 -21.34 1.52 7.35
C ASP A 110 -20.90 0.05 7.40
N HIS A 111 -21.45 -0.80 6.53
CA HIS A 111 -21.02 -2.20 6.41
C HIS A 111 -19.58 -2.30 5.89
N ALA A 112 -19.23 -1.57 4.84
CA ALA A 112 -17.87 -1.57 4.31
C ALA A 112 -16.85 -1.05 5.35
N ARG A 113 -17.21 0.01 6.12
CA ARG A 113 -16.41 0.49 7.26
C ARG A 113 -16.14 -0.62 8.26
N ASP A 114 -17.17 -1.34 8.69
CA ASP A 114 -17.05 -2.37 9.73
C ASP A 114 -16.16 -3.54 9.26
N LEU A 115 -16.29 -3.98 8.01
CA LEU A 115 -15.39 -4.96 7.40
C LEU A 115 -13.93 -4.48 7.39
N ASN A 116 -13.69 -3.23 7.01
CA ASN A 116 -12.33 -2.65 6.97
C ASN A 116 -11.71 -2.57 8.38
N LEU A 117 -12.48 -2.22 9.39
CA LEU A 117 -12.03 -2.23 10.79
C LEU A 117 -11.66 -3.65 11.24
N ILE A 118 -12.45 -4.66 10.90
CA ILE A 118 -12.15 -6.06 11.21
C ILE A 118 -10.87 -6.52 10.52
N LEU A 119 -10.71 -6.22 9.22
CA LEU A 119 -9.53 -6.58 8.45
C LEU A 119 -8.28 -5.83 8.90
N GLY A 120 -8.43 -4.70 9.61
CA GLY A 120 -7.34 -3.84 10.07
C GLY A 120 -6.80 -2.93 8.98
N SER A 121 -7.62 -2.66 7.97
CA SER A 121 -7.32 -1.69 6.92
C SER A 121 -7.26 -0.27 7.48
N LYS A 122 -6.44 0.56 6.86
CA LYS A 122 -6.38 2.00 7.12
C LYS A 122 -7.14 2.81 6.07
N TYR A 123 -7.22 2.28 4.85
CA TYR A 123 -7.74 2.99 3.69
C TYR A 123 -8.86 2.22 3.01
N MET A 124 -9.97 2.91 2.78
CA MET A 124 -11.02 2.48 1.88
C MET A 124 -10.85 3.23 0.57
N VAL A 125 -10.39 2.54 -0.46
CA VAL A 125 -10.03 3.15 -1.75
C VAL A 125 -11.18 2.96 -2.73
N GLN A 126 -11.66 4.04 -3.32
CA GLN A 126 -12.54 3.94 -4.49
C GLN A 126 -11.69 3.58 -5.70
N ALA A 127 -11.84 2.35 -6.17
CA ALA A 127 -11.07 1.82 -7.28
C ALA A 127 -11.84 1.77 -8.60
N TRP A 128 -13.14 2.01 -8.56
CA TRP A 128 -13.95 2.03 -9.76
C TRP A 128 -14.97 3.16 -9.71
N SER A 129 -15.01 3.91 -10.79
CA SER A 129 -16.12 4.80 -11.16
C SER A 129 -16.23 4.83 -12.68
N ASP A 130 -17.44 5.01 -13.18
CA ASP A 130 -17.62 5.25 -14.60
C ASP A 130 -16.91 6.55 -15.00
N PRO A 131 -16.19 6.57 -16.13
CA PRO A 131 -15.55 7.77 -16.62
C PRO A 131 -16.57 8.91 -16.77
N LYS A 132 -16.25 10.09 -16.24
CA LYS A 132 -17.17 11.22 -16.31
C LYS A 132 -16.96 11.97 -17.63
N PRO A 133 -18.03 12.39 -18.33
CA PRO A 133 -17.91 13.05 -19.63
C PRO A 133 -17.39 14.48 -19.54
N THR A 134 -17.41 15.09 -18.35
CA THR A 134 -17.02 16.50 -18.12
C THR A 134 -16.16 16.61 -16.86
N LEU A 135 -15.39 17.70 -16.76
CA LEU A 135 -14.61 18.00 -15.56
C LEU A 135 -15.49 18.27 -14.34
N ASP A 136 -16.71 18.79 -14.52
CA ASP A 136 -17.64 18.99 -13.40
C ASP A 136 -18.11 17.65 -12.82
N GLY A 137 -18.23 16.60 -13.63
CA GLY A 137 -18.49 15.24 -13.12
C GLY A 137 -17.39 14.74 -12.16
N TYR A 138 -16.13 15.08 -12.42
CA TYR A 138 -15.02 14.74 -11.50
C TYR A 138 -14.99 15.61 -10.23
N LYS A 139 -15.52 16.85 -10.28
CA LYS A 139 -15.72 17.65 -9.05
C LYS A 139 -16.79 17.03 -8.16
N VAL A 140 -17.91 16.56 -8.75
CA VAL A 140 -18.95 15.83 -8.01
C VAL A 140 -18.37 14.55 -7.37
N LEU A 141 -17.54 13.82 -8.10
CA LEU A 141 -16.83 12.65 -7.54
C LEU A 141 -15.93 13.04 -6.37
N ALA A 142 -15.20 14.17 -6.47
CA ALA A 142 -14.39 14.68 -5.38
C ALA A 142 -15.23 15.04 -4.14
N ASP A 143 -16.42 15.63 -4.33
CA ASP A 143 -17.35 15.92 -3.24
C ASP A 143 -17.84 14.65 -2.54
N HIS A 144 -18.12 13.57 -3.29
CA HIS A 144 -18.48 12.26 -2.72
C HIS A 144 -17.34 11.66 -1.88
N LEU A 145 -16.10 11.73 -2.39
CA LEU A 145 -14.92 11.27 -1.65
C LEU A 145 -14.68 12.07 -0.36
N ASN A 146 -14.86 13.40 -0.42
CA ASN A 146 -14.77 14.28 0.75
C ASN A 146 -15.83 13.92 1.80
N ALA A 147 -17.08 13.74 1.39
CA ALA A 147 -18.17 13.35 2.29
C ALA A 147 -17.93 11.97 2.94
N ALA A 148 -17.41 11.01 2.18
CA ALA A 148 -17.03 9.70 2.72
C ALA A 148 -15.88 9.83 3.73
N ALA A 149 -14.88 10.66 3.46
CA ALA A 149 -13.75 10.89 4.35
C ALA A 149 -14.20 11.49 5.71
N GLU A 150 -15.13 12.45 5.70
CA GLU A 150 -15.71 13.03 6.93
C GLU A 150 -16.45 11.97 7.76
N ARG A 151 -17.19 11.06 7.12
CA ARG A 151 -17.92 10.00 7.82
C ARG A 151 -17.02 8.91 8.38
N LEU A 152 -15.90 8.61 7.72
CA LEU A 152 -14.98 7.53 8.10
C LEU A 152 -13.91 7.96 9.08
N ALA A 153 -13.57 9.25 9.13
CA ALA A 153 -12.54 9.81 10.02
C ALA A 153 -12.76 9.48 11.51
N PRO A 154 -13.98 9.54 12.09
CA PRO A 154 -14.21 9.17 13.50
C PRO A 154 -13.88 7.71 13.82
N ALA A 155 -13.93 6.81 12.82
CA ALA A 155 -13.55 5.41 12.95
C ALA A 155 -12.03 5.18 12.74
N GLY A 156 -11.27 6.22 12.44
CA GLY A 156 -9.83 6.12 12.16
C GLY A 156 -9.50 5.62 10.75
N LEU A 157 -10.51 5.51 9.87
CA LEU A 157 -10.32 5.13 8.47
C LEU A 157 -10.13 6.37 7.58
N ARG A 158 -9.37 6.19 6.53
CA ARG A 158 -9.11 7.21 5.51
C ARG A 158 -9.68 6.76 4.17
N VAL A 159 -10.01 7.71 3.32
CA VAL A 159 -10.46 7.45 1.95
C VAL A 159 -9.28 7.57 0.99
N GLY A 160 -9.29 6.76 -0.05
CA GLY A 160 -8.40 6.87 -1.20
C GLY A 160 -9.16 6.84 -2.52
N TYR A 161 -8.49 7.28 -3.55
CA TYR A 161 -8.93 7.14 -4.94
C TYR A 161 -7.82 6.48 -5.76
N HIS A 162 -8.15 5.41 -6.47
CA HIS A 162 -7.27 4.69 -7.38
C HIS A 162 -7.60 5.09 -8.81
N ASN A 163 -6.60 5.55 -9.55
CA ASN A 163 -6.77 6.00 -10.93
C ASN A 163 -6.78 4.85 -11.93
N HIS A 164 -7.50 5.07 -13.02
CA HIS A 164 -7.40 4.31 -14.26
C HIS A 164 -6.95 5.23 -15.40
N GLN A 165 -6.83 4.70 -16.60
CA GLN A 165 -6.36 5.47 -17.77
C GLN A 165 -7.29 6.64 -18.15
N ALA A 166 -8.57 6.59 -17.78
CA ALA A 166 -9.55 7.62 -18.09
C ALA A 166 -9.22 8.96 -17.42
N GLU A 167 -8.72 8.93 -16.17
CA GLU A 167 -8.40 10.12 -15.40
C GLU A 167 -7.13 10.83 -15.91
N TRP A 168 -6.35 10.16 -16.74
CA TRP A 168 -5.13 10.73 -17.36
C TRP A 168 -5.35 11.26 -18.76
N LYS A 169 -6.42 10.83 -19.46
CA LYS A 169 -6.82 11.36 -20.78
C LYS A 169 -7.41 12.76 -20.61
N LEU A 170 -7.15 13.62 -21.59
CA LEU A 170 -7.64 15.00 -21.53
C LEU A 170 -9.17 15.03 -21.73
N VAL A 171 -9.86 15.66 -20.80
CA VAL A 171 -11.26 16.06 -20.87
C VAL A 171 -11.28 17.57 -20.80
N GLU A 172 -11.90 18.25 -21.79
CA GLU A 172 -11.93 19.72 -21.85
C GLU A 172 -10.53 20.36 -21.72
N GLY A 173 -9.50 19.68 -22.23
CA GLY A 173 -8.12 20.18 -22.22
C GLY A 173 -7.36 20.02 -20.90
N LYS A 174 -7.93 19.37 -19.88
CA LYS A 174 -7.29 19.08 -18.58
C LYS A 174 -7.38 17.61 -18.25
N ARG A 175 -6.48 17.13 -17.38
CA ARG A 175 -6.56 15.76 -16.86
C ARG A 175 -7.54 15.70 -15.68
N PRO A 176 -8.52 14.79 -15.71
CA PRO A 176 -9.43 14.56 -14.58
C PRO A 176 -8.74 14.30 -13.26
N MET A 177 -7.59 13.61 -13.27
CA MET A 177 -6.83 13.34 -12.04
C MET A 177 -6.35 14.62 -11.34
N GLU A 178 -5.99 15.67 -12.12
CA GLU A 178 -5.63 16.99 -11.60
C GLU A 178 -6.84 17.68 -10.95
N ILE A 179 -8.04 17.50 -11.53
CA ILE A 179 -9.29 18.03 -10.97
C ILE A 179 -9.65 17.33 -9.66
N LEU A 180 -9.51 16.00 -9.61
CA LEU A 180 -9.72 15.24 -8.37
C LEU A 180 -8.75 15.68 -7.27
N ALA A 181 -7.47 15.79 -7.58
CA ALA A 181 -6.46 16.22 -6.61
C ALA A 181 -6.74 17.63 -6.07
N ALA A 182 -7.16 18.56 -6.93
CA ALA A 182 -7.43 19.95 -6.56
C ALA A 182 -8.73 20.12 -5.74
N ASN A 183 -9.71 19.21 -5.86
CA ASN A 183 -11.01 19.32 -5.22
C ASN A 183 -11.22 18.33 -4.07
N THR A 184 -10.26 17.44 -3.78
CA THR A 184 -10.31 16.55 -2.63
C THR A 184 -9.47 17.07 -1.47
N GLN A 185 -9.91 16.78 -0.23
CA GLN A 185 -9.16 17.10 0.99
C GLN A 185 -7.77 16.45 0.96
N SER A 186 -6.77 17.11 1.54
CA SER A 186 -5.38 16.60 1.60
C SER A 186 -5.23 15.27 2.36
N SER A 187 -6.21 14.91 3.18
CA SER A 187 -6.28 13.63 3.88
C SER A 187 -6.65 12.45 2.97
N ILE A 188 -7.21 12.72 1.79
CA ILE A 188 -7.58 11.68 0.82
C ILE A 188 -6.34 11.22 0.07
N MET A 189 -6.07 9.92 0.13
CA MET A 189 -4.99 9.27 -0.59
C MET A 189 -5.26 9.29 -2.09
N LEU A 190 -4.26 9.66 -2.87
CA LEU A 190 -4.23 9.49 -4.32
C LEU A 190 -3.40 8.24 -4.64
N GLN A 191 -4.03 7.07 -4.59
CA GLN A 191 -3.36 5.80 -4.90
C GLN A 191 -3.01 5.77 -6.38
N LEU A 192 -1.72 5.76 -6.69
CA LEU A 192 -1.23 5.85 -8.05
C LEU A 192 -1.09 4.45 -8.68
N ASP A 193 -1.86 4.18 -9.73
CA ASP A 193 -1.56 3.08 -10.64
C ASP A 193 -0.64 3.59 -11.76
N VAL A 194 0.58 3.05 -11.80
CA VAL A 194 1.62 3.47 -12.74
C VAL A 194 1.28 3.08 -14.17
N GLY A 195 0.78 1.86 -14.37
CA GLY A 195 0.48 1.35 -15.72
C GLY A 195 -0.64 2.11 -16.40
N THR A 196 -1.73 2.37 -15.67
CA THR A 196 -2.87 3.14 -16.21
C THR A 196 -2.55 4.63 -16.36
N CYS A 197 -1.69 5.18 -15.51
CA CYS A 197 -1.14 6.52 -15.68
C CYS A 197 -0.38 6.63 -17.00
N LEU A 198 0.54 5.71 -17.28
CA LEU A 198 1.33 5.69 -18.51
C LEU A 198 0.45 5.49 -19.76
N GLU A 199 -0.51 4.56 -19.72
CA GLU A 199 -1.45 4.35 -20.84
C GLU A 199 -2.27 5.60 -21.14
N GLY A 200 -2.71 6.32 -20.11
CA GLY A 200 -3.45 7.57 -20.27
C GLY A 200 -2.60 8.77 -20.66
N GLY A 201 -1.27 8.61 -20.77
CA GLY A 201 -0.33 9.68 -21.16
C GLY A 201 0.08 10.58 -19.99
N GLY A 202 -0.04 10.10 -18.75
CA GLY A 202 0.51 10.76 -17.56
C GLY A 202 1.99 10.46 -17.36
N ASP A 203 2.59 11.18 -16.42
CA ASP A 203 3.96 10.97 -15.94
C ASP A 203 3.89 10.61 -14.44
N PRO A 204 4.14 9.34 -14.07
CA PRO A 204 4.04 8.91 -12.68
C PRO A 204 4.99 9.64 -11.72
N ALA A 205 6.24 9.87 -12.12
CA ALA A 205 7.22 10.54 -11.27
C ALA A 205 6.86 12.01 -11.05
N ALA A 206 6.54 12.75 -12.12
CA ALA A 206 6.07 14.13 -12.02
C ALA A 206 4.78 14.24 -11.20
N TRP A 207 3.87 13.27 -11.29
CA TRP A 207 2.66 13.23 -10.49
C TRP A 207 2.94 13.09 -8.99
N ILE A 208 3.87 12.20 -8.61
CA ILE A 208 4.28 12.03 -7.22
C ILE A 208 4.88 13.33 -6.67
N GLU A 209 5.77 13.96 -7.43
CA GLU A 209 6.41 15.23 -7.05
C GLU A 209 5.41 16.37 -6.89
N ALA A 210 4.37 16.41 -7.73
CA ALA A 210 3.32 17.44 -7.69
C ALA A 210 2.32 17.26 -6.53
N ASN A 211 2.28 16.06 -5.90
CA ASN A 211 1.31 15.73 -4.84
C ASN A 211 2.00 15.21 -3.57
N PRO A 212 2.90 15.99 -2.95
CA PRO A 212 3.69 15.54 -1.81
C PRO A 212 2.80 15.10 -0.64
N GLY A 213 3.11 13.94 -0.05
CA GLY A 213 2.41 13.37 1.10
C GLY A 213 1.03 12.81 0.78
N ARG A 214 0.59 12.77 -0.49
CA ARG A 214 -0.72 12.25 -0.88
C ARG A 214 -0.68 10.90 -1.61
N ILE A 215 0.52 10.38 -1.88
CA ILE A 215 0.73 9.10 -2.60
C ILE A 215 1.13 8.05 -1.57
N GLN A 216 0.24 7.69 -0.65
CA GLN A 216 0.55 6.71 0.41
C GLN A 216 0.66 5.28 -0.14
N SER A 217 0.13 5.01 -1.32
CA SER A 217 0.24 3.71 -2.00
C SER A 217 0.47 3.88 -3.50
N ILE A 218 1.31 3.00 -4.04
CA ILE A 218 1.57 2.90 -5.48
C ILE A 218 1.28 1.48 -5.94
N HIS A 219 0.42 1.35 -6.95
CA HIS A 219 0.25 0.11 -7.69
C HIS A 219 1.37 -0.02 -8.70
N CYS A 220 2.25 -0.96 -8.41
CA CYS A 220 3.41 -1.31 -9.22
C CYS A 220 2.97 -2.24 -10.36
N LYS A 221 2.22 -1.66 -11.28
CA LYS A 221 1.72 -2.27 -12.50
C LYS A 221 2.49 -1.69 -13.67
N ASP A 222 3.10 -2.55 -14.46
CA ASP A 222 3.80 -2.10 -15.66
C ASP A 222 2.86 -2.12 -16.88
N TRP A 223 3.27 -1.47 -17.95
CA TRP A 223 2.49 -1.35 -19.17
C TRP A 223 3.39 -1.34 -20.40
N SER A 224 2.90 -1.97 -21.46
CA SER A 224 3.53 -1.96 -22.79
C SER A 224 2.63 -1.24 -23.79
N ALA A 225 3.23 -0.38 -24.62
CA ALA A 225 2.53 0.25 -25.73
C ALA A 225 2.18 -0.72 -26.88
N ASP A 226 2.68 -1.94 -26.86
CA ASP A 226 2.24 -3.00 -27.77
C ASP A 226 0.84 -3.48 -27.35
N PRO A 227 -0.20 -3.27 -28.20
CA PRO A 227 -1.56 -3.65 -27.85
C PRO A 227 -1.78 -5.14 -27.61
N SER A 228 -0.89 -6.00 -28.13
CA SER A 228 -0.94 -7.46 -27.93
C SER A 228 -0.46 -7.86 -26.53
N ILE A 229 0.31 -6.99 -25.87
CA ILE A 229 0.89 -7.16 -24.55
C ILE A 229 0.12 -6.33 -23.50
N GLY A 230 0.11 -5.02 -23.65
CA GLY A 230 -0.58 -4.11 -22.72
C GLY A 230 -0.18 -4.36 -21.26
N TYR A 231 -1.17 -4.62 -20.40
CA TYR A 231 -1.00 -4.93 -18.97
C TYR A 231 -0.55 -6.38 -18.68
N LYS A 232 -0.34 -7.21 -19.70
CA LYS A 232 0.26 -8.54 -19.54
C LYS A 232 1.78 -8.49 -19.37
N THR A 233 2.36 -7.30 -19.45
CA THR A 233 3.78 -7.02 -19.18
C THR A 233 4.08 -7.28 -17.71
N LEU A 234 5.11 -8.09 -17.42
CA LEU A 234 5.55 -8.25 -16.02
C LEU A 234 6.22 -6.97 -15.52
N PHE A 235 6.21 -6.81 -14.20
CA PHE A 235 6.92 -5.71 -13.56
C PHE A 235 8.39 -5.62 -14.03
N GLY A 236 8.78 -4.45 -14.50
CA GLY A 236 10.12 -4.15 -15.01
C GLY A 236 10.37 -4.54 -16.46
N GLU A 237 9.40 -5.16 -17.15
CA GLU A 237 9.49 -5.50 -18.58
C GLU A 237 8.81 -4.46 -19.49
N GLY A 238 8.16 -3.44 -18.91
CA GLY A 238 7.36 -2.46 -19.63
C GLY A 238 8.02 -1.09 -19.81
N LYS A 239 7.20 -0.05 -19.80
CA LYS A 239 7.63 1.33 -20.07
C LYS A 239 7.85 2.17 -18.82
N ALA A 240 7.54 1.66 -17.63
CA ALA A 240 7.68 2.41 -16.41
C ALA A 240 9.16 2.66 -16.06
N ASP A 241 9.52 3.92 -15.84
CA ASP A 241 10.80 4.29 -15.23
C ASP A 241 10.74 4.05 -13.72
N TRP A 242 10.84 2.78 -13.31
CA TRP A 242 10.78 2.41 -11.89
C TRP A 242 11.83 3.10 -11.04
N LYS A 243 13.01 3.40 -11.59
CA LYS A 243 14.05 4.12 -10.86
C LYS A 243 13.63 5.56 -10.55
N GLY A 244 13.11 6.28 -11.52
CA GLY A 244 12.59 7.63 -11.33
C GLY A 244 11.38 7.66 -10.42
N ILE A 245 10.46 6.70 -10.57
CA ILE A 245 9.25 6.58 -9.74
C ILE A 245 9.61 6.33 -8.27
N PHE A 246 10.50 5.38 -7.97
CA PHE A 246 10.93 5.11 -6.60
C PHE A 246 11.72 6.27 -6.00
N HIS A 247 12.52 6.98 -6.81
CA HIS A 247 13.21 8.18 -6.36
C HIS A 247 12.21 9.28 -5.94
N ALA A 248 11.21 9.57 -6.77
CA ALA A 248 10.17 10.53 -6.43
C ALA A 248 9.36 10.11 -5.19
N ALA A 249 8.99 8.82 -5.09
CA ALA A 249 8.27 8.25 -3.95
C ALA A 249 9.03 8.43 -2.62
N GLN A 250 10.34 8.18 -2.62
CA GLN A 250 11.21 8.33 -1.44
C GLN A 250 11.43 9.77 -1.03
N ASN A 251 11.40 10.72 -1.96
CA ASN A 251 11.73 12.13 -1.72
C ASN A 251 10.52 13.04 -1.43
N GLY A 252 9.30 12.52 -1.41
CA GLY A 252 8.15 13.37 -1.11
C GLY A 252 6.78 12.74 -1.27
N GLY A 253 6.68 11.57 -1.86
CA GLY A 253 5.40 10.92 -2.12
C GLY A 253 4.60 10.57 -0.86
N GLY A 254 5.28 10.29 0.25
CA GLY A 254 4.66 9.88 1.50
C GLY A 254 4.19 8.43 1.46
N VAL A 255 4.85 7.60 0.63
CA VAL A 255 4.47 6.19 0.41
C VAL A 255 4.62 5.38 1.68
N GLU A 256 3.53 4.73 2.09
CA GLU A 256 3.47 3.84 3.24
C GLU A 256 3.63 2.37 2.85
N TYR A 257 3.20 2.00 1.63
CA TYR A 257 3.31 0.63 1.09
C TYR A 257 3.23 0.64 -0.44
N TYR A 258 3.83 -0.37 -1.04
CA TYR A 258 3.70 -0.66 -2.47
C TYR A 258 2.80 -1.87 -2.68
N LEU A 259 2.08 -1.90 -3.80
CA LEU A 259 1.25 -3.02 -4.22
C LEU A 259 1.63 -3.44 -5.63
N VAL A 260 2.10 -4.65 -5.80
CA VAL A 260 2.21 -5.24 -7.12
C VAL A 260 0.80 -5.50 -7.64
N GLU A 261 0.53 -5.12 -8.87
CA GLU A 261 -0.70 -5.47 -9.58
C GLU A 261 -0.39 -6.03 -10.96
N GLN A 262 -1.15 -7.04 -11.37
CA GLN A 262 -0.97 -7.70 -12.65
C GLN A 262 -2.29 -8.21 -13.21
N GLU A 263 -2.62 -7.86 -14.45
CA GLU A 263 -3.87 -8.25 -15.09
C GLU A 263 -3.73 -9.44 -16.05
N GLY A 264 -2.88 -10.37 -15.71
CA GLY A 264 -2.56 -11.55 -16.50
C GLY A 264 -1.15 -11.49 -17.06
N SER A 265 -0.67 -12.58 -17.58
CA SER A 265 0.62 -12.68 -18.26
C SER A 265 0.69 -13.98 -19.07
N ARG A 266 1.88 -14.32 -19.55
CA ARG A 266 2.18 -15.62 -20.17
C ARG A 266 2.32 -16.78 -19.17
N TYR A 267 2.16 -16.51 -17.88
CA TYR A 267 2.27 -17.49 -16.81
C TYR A 267 0.97 -17.60 -16.01
N PRO A 268 0.75 -18.69 -15.24
CA PRO A 268 -0.32 -18.77 -14.25
C PRO A 268 -0.21 -17.64 -13.22
N GLU A 269 -1.34 -17.23 -12.62
CA GLU A 269 -1.44 -16.06 -11.74
C GLU A 269 -0.42 -16.06 -10.59
N LEU A 270 -0.31 -17.18 -9.84
CA LEU A 270 0.62 -17.25 -8.71
C LEU A 270 2.09 -17.19 -9.15
N GLU A 271 2.44 -17.79 -10.27
CA GLU A 271 3.77 -17.68 -10.84
C GLU A 271 4.04 -16.26 -11.35
N THR A 272 3.04 -15.60 -11.93
CA THR A 272 3.09 -14.20 -12.34
C THR A 272 3.37 -13.30 -11.13
N ALA A 273 2.61 -13.46 -10.05
CA ALA A 273 2.79 -12.70 -8.82
C ALA A 273 4.20 -12.88 -8.23
N ARG A 274 4.71 -14.12 -8.20
CA ARG A 274 6.07 -14.42 -7.74
C ARG A 274 7.14 -13.68 -8.57
N ARG A 275 7.04 -13.74 -9.91
CA ARG A 275 7.98 -13.07 -10.81
C ARG A 275 7.94 -11.56 -10.71
N CYS A 276 6.77 -10.98 -10.56
CA CYS A 276 6.63 -9.53 -10.35
C CYS A 276 7.25 -9.09 -9.02
N LEU A 277 7.13 -9.87 -7.95
CA LEU A 277 7.81 -9.59 -6.69
C LEU A 277 9.34 -9.64 -6.81
N GLU A 278 9.87 -10.61 -7.54
CA GLU A 278 11.32 -10.71 -7.81
C GLU A 278 11.82 -9.50 -8.60
N GLY A 279 11.08 -9.11 -9.65
CA GLY A 279 11.37 -7.89 -10.41
C GLY A 279 11.33 -6.63 -9.54
N PHE A 280 10.30 -6.48 -8.70
CA PHE A 280 10.17 -5.38 -7.76
C PHE A 280 11.37 -5.29 -6.81
N ARG A 281 11.75 -6.39 -6.17
CA ARG A 281 12.90 -6.43 -5.26
C ARG A 281 14.20 -6.02 -5.93
N THR A 282 14.41 -6.47 -7.15
CA THR A 282 15.59 -6.11 -7.94
C THR A 282 15.61 -4.61 -8.26
N ALA A 283 14.50 -4.05 -8.72
CA ALA A 283 14.42 -2.63 -9.08
C ALA A 283 14.43 -1.68 -7.86
N HIS A 284 13.86 -2.12 -6.73
CA HIS A 284 13.81 -1.33 -5.49
C HIS A 284 15.08 -1.45 -4.62
N GLY A 285 16.03 -2.30 -5.00
CA GLY A 285 17.29 -2.51 -4.26
C GLY A 285 17.11 -3.34 -2.99
N GLN A 286 16.11 -4.21 -2.94
CA GLN A 286 15.83 -5.14 -1.84
C GLN A 286 16.24 -6.59 -2.19
N GLY A 287 17.00 -6.75 -3.27
CA GLY A 287 17.51 -8.05 -3.73
C GLY A 287 18.74 -8.55 -2.98
#